data_14d7ed744856fdd14da8eedbf1b925f5
#
_entry.id   14d7ed744856fdd14da8eedbf1b925f5
#
_cell.length_a   1.000
_cell.length_b   1.000
_cell.length_c   1.000
_cell.angle_alpha   90.00
_cell.angle_beta   90.00
_cell.angle_gamma   90.00
#
_symmetry.space_group_name_H-M   'P 1'
#
loop_
_entity.id
_entity.type
_entity.pdbx_description
1 polymer ?
#
loop_
_entity_poly.entity_id
_entity_poly.type
_entity_poly.pdbx_seq_one_letter_code
_entity_poly.pdbx_strand_id
1 'polypeptide(L)'
;MIEWDLYEKGGINTDRLIEFLEKNITSKLRNKLIILDNASSHRNERIKELVNKHNNILYAVPYQHFTNSIENYFSMLKSRLQKLDGLTHTKLKENIENVISKIPKEKYKNIFKGAYERPEKYIPKNKTRKIKKNYL
;
A
#
# COMPACT_ATOMS: atom_id res chain seq x y z
N MET A 1 -5.99 -9.43 2.09
CA MET A 1 -6.10 -8.46 0.99
C MET A 1 -7.46 -8.60 0.35
N ILE A 2 -8.11 -7.50 0.08
CA ILE A 2 -9.46 -7.50 -0.48
C ILE A 2 -9.40 -7.44 -2.01
N GLU A 3 -8.64 -6.50 -2.55
CA GLU A 3 -8.54 -6.27 -3.98
C GLU A 3 -7.10 -5.95 -4.38
N TRP A 4 -6.74 -6.28 -5.59
CA TRP A 4 -5.44 -5.96 -6.17
C TRP A 4 -5.53 -5.93 -7.70
N ASP A 5 -4.58 -5.28 -8.33
CA ASP A 5 -4.46 -5.25 -9.77
C ASP A 5 -2.99 -5.23 -10.19
N LEU A 6 -2.72 -5.70 -11.39
CA LEU A 6 -1.37 -5.76 -11.96
C LEU A 6 -1.39 -5.23 -13.38
N TYR A 7 -0.60 -4.21 -13.63
CA TYR A 7 -0.45 -3.63 -14.96
C TYR A 7 0.75 -4.24 -15.69
N GLU A 8 0.54 -4.63 -16.92
CA GLU A 8 1.59 -5.27 -17.73
C GLU A 8 2.72 -4.30 -18.07
N LYS A 9 2.38 -3.04 -18.35
CA LYS A 9 3.34 -2.01 -18.73
C LYS A 9 3.08 -0.71 -17.98
N GLY A 10 4.16 0.00 -17.67
CA GLY A 10 4.11 1.29 -17.01
C GLY A 10 3.85 1.22 -15.51
N GLY A 11 4.00 2.36 -14.87
CA GLY A 11 3.76 2.51 -13.44
C GLY A 11 2.35 2.94 -13.11
N ILE A 12 2.08 3.12 -11.83
CA ILE A 12 0.81 3.65 -11.35
C ILE A 12 0.82 5.17 -11.52
N ASN A 13 -0.23 5.67 -12.16
CA ASN A 13 -0.50 7.11 -12.27
C ASN A 13 -1.86 7.42 -11.63
N THR A 14 -2.21 8.71 -11.62
CA THR A 14 -3.48 9.17 -11.04
C THR A 14 -4.69 8.51 -11.69
N ASP A 15 -4.73 8.39 -13.01
CA ASP A 15 -5.86 7.80 -13.72
C ASP A 15 -6.05 6.33 -13.40
N ARG A 16 -4.97 5.57 -13.33
CA ARG A 16 -5.00 4.15 -12.93
C ARG A 16 -5.45 3.97 -11.50
N LEU A 17 -5.00 4.84 -10.61
CA LEU A 17 -5.43 4.81 -9.21
C LEU A 17 -6.91 5.14 -9.08
N ILE A 18 -7.41 6.14 -9.79
CA ILE A 18 -8.83 6.49 -9.80
C ILE A 18 -9.68 5.32 -10.28
N GLU A 19 -9.29 4.70 -11.38
CA GLU A 19 -9.99 3.52 -11.91
C GLU A 19 -10.04 2.38 -10.89
N PHE A 20 -8.93 2.09 -10.25
CA PHE A 20 -8.86 1.07 -9.20
C PHE A 20 -9.75 1.41 -8.01
N LEU A 21 -9.70 2.66 -7.53
CA LEU A 21 -10.50 3.10 -6.39
C LEU A 21 -12.01 3.06 -6.71
N GLU A 22 -12.42 3.51 -7.87
CA GLU A 22 -13.82 3.47 -8.30
C GLU A 22 -14.34 2.04 -8.36
N LYS A 23 -13.59 1.15 -8.98
CA LYS A 23 -13.99 -0.24 -9.18
C LYS A 23 -14.02 -1.04 -7.88
N ASN A 24 -13.04 -0.86 -7.01
CA ASN A 24 -12.79 -1.78 -5.91
C ASN A 24 -13.05 -1.21 -4.52
N ILE A 25 -13.00 0.09 -4.37
CA ILE A 25 -13.06 0.73 -3.06
C ILE A 25 -14.32 1.57 -2.89
N THR A 26 -14.47 2.63 -3.67
CA THR A 26 -15.57 3.58 -3.47
C THR A 26 -16.93 3.01 -3.86
N SER A 27 -16.97 2.03 -4.75
CA SER A 27 -18.19 1.31 -5.11
C SER A 27 -18.66 0.34 -4.01
N LYS A 28 -17.78 -0.05 -3.11
CA LYS A 28 -18.05 -1.10 -2.11
C LYS A 28 -18.05 -0.59 -0.68
N LEU A 29 -17.30 0.46 -0.38
CA LEU A 29 -17.07 0.94 0.98
C LEU A 29 -17.73 2.29 1.22
N ARG A 30 -18.30 2.44 2.42
CA ARG A 30 -18.92 3.68 2.92
C ARG A 30 -18.46 3.95 4.34
N ASN A 31 -18.27 5.23 4.66
CA ASN A 31 -17.91 5.68 6.01
C ASN A 31 -16.60 5.05 6.53
N LYS A 32 -15.65 4.85 5.63
CA LYS A 32 -14.34 4.29 5.97
C LYS A 32 -13.26 5.35 5.85
N LEU A 33 -12.20 5.17 6.61
CA LEU A 33 -10.98 5.95 6.45
C LEU A 33 -10.08 5.23 5.45
N ILE A 34 -9.84 5.89 4.31
CA ILE A 34 -8.97 5.37 3.26
C ILE A 34 -7.60 6.01 3.45
N ILE A 35 -6.62 5.18 3.71
CA ILE A 35 -5.26 5.63 3.95
C ILE A 35 -4.41 5.34 2.72
N LEU A 36 -3.83 6.39 2.15
CA LEU A 36 -2.92 6.31 1.02
C LEU A 36 -1.53 6.79 1.43
N ASP A 37 -0.51 6.26 0.79
CA ASP A 37 0.81 6.84 0.96
C ASP A 37 0.87 8.23 0.33
N ASN A 38 1.92 8.98 0.61
CA ASN A 38 2.04 10.36 0.19
C ASN A 38 2.74 10.52 -1.17
N ALA A 39 2.55 9.58 -2.08
CA ALA A 39 3.06 9.69 -3.44
C ALA A 39 2.37 10.84 -4.19
N SER A 40 3.10 11.48 -5.10
CA SER A 40 2.57 12.62 -5.88
C SER A 40 1.32 12.25 -6.69
N SER A 41 1.28 11.05 -7.24
CA SER A 41 0.12 10.52 -7.97
C SER A 41 -1.12 10.33 -7.09
N HIS A 42 -0.94 10.18 -5.78
CA HIS A 42 -2.03 10.01 -4.81
C HIS A 42 -2.58 11.33 -4.29
N ARG A 43 -1.82 12.43 -4.37
CA ARG A 43 -2.19 13.74 -3.85
C ARG A 43 -2.92 14.61 -4.87
N ASN A 44 -3.84 14.04 -5.59
CA ASN A 44 -4.61 14.74 -6.61
C ASN A 44 -6.00 15.10 -6.08
N GLU A 45 -6.51 16.30 -6.43
CA GLU A 45 -7.87 16.72 -6.02
C GLU A 45 -8.95 15.76 -6.51
N ARG A 46 -8.78 15.17 -7.68
CA ARG A 46 -9.72 14.18 -8.23
C ARG A 46 -9.85 12.96 -7.33
N ILE A 47 -8.73 12.53 -6.72
CA ILE A 47 -8.73 11.40 -5.78
C ILE A 47 -9.42 11.80 -4.47
N LYS A 48 -9.12 12.98 -3.96
CA LYS A 48 -9.77 13.50 -2.76
C LYS A 48 -11.28 13.60 -2.93
N GLU A 49 -11.74 14.16 -4.02
CA GLU A 49 -13.15 14.29 -4.34
C GLU A 49 -13.84 12.94 -4.45
N LEU A 50 -13.20 11.99 -5.15
CA LEU A 50 -13.73 10.65 -5.31
C LEU A 50 -13.91 9.93 -3.97
N VAL A 51 -12.88 9.94 -3.15
CA VAL A 51 -12.89 9.25 -1.84
C VAL A 51 -13.85 9.95 -0.87
N ASN A 52 -13.82 11.28 -0.82
CA ASN A 52 -14.59 12.07 0.14
C ASN A 52 -16.11 12.08 -0.11
N LYS A 53 -16.57 11.58 -1.25
CA LYS A 53 -18.01 11.45 -1.47
C LYS A 53 -18.72 10.60 -0.43
N HIS A 54 -18.08 9.51 -0.02
CA HIS A 54 -18.69 8.53 0.91
C HIS A 54 -17.72 8.02 1.99
N ASN A 55 -16.48 8.42 1.92
CA ASN A 55 -15.41 7.99 2.83
C ASN A 55 -14.57 9.19 3.25
N ASN A 56 -13.58 8.95 4.08
CA ASN A 56 -12.58 9.95 4.47
C ASN A 56 -11.22 9.52 3.95
N ILE A 57 -10.39 10.47 3.58
CA ILE A 57 -9.03 10.22 3.09
C ILE A 57 -8.00 10.71 4.11
N LEU A 58 -6.95 9.92 4.27
CA LEU A 58 -5.77 10.30 5.04
C LEU A 58 -4.53 9.92 4.24
N TYR A 59 -3.64 10.87 4.07
CA TYR A 59 -2.33 10.61 3.48
C TYR A 59 -1.33 10.28 4.58
N ALA A 60 -0.73 9.09 4.47
CA ALA A 60 0.32 8.68 5.39
C ALA A 60 1.57 9.51 5.12
N VAL A 61 2.15 10.07 6.16
CA VAL A 61 3.45 10.72 6.07
C VAL A 61 4.56 9.68 6.28
N PRO A 62 5.78 9.95 5.80
CA PRO A 62 6.91 9.05 6.04
C PRO A 62 7.03 8.66 7.51
N TYR A 63 7.29 7.39 7.74
CA TYR A 63 7.51 6.84 9.08
C TYR A 63 6.28 6.73 9.98
N GLN A 64 5.10 6.82 9.43
CA GLN A 64 3.88 6.46 10.14
C GLN A 64 3.71 4.94 10.23
N HIS A 65 2.99 4.49 11.25
CA HIS A 65 2.72 3.06 11.48
C HIS A 65 2.04 2.38 10.29
N PHE A 66 1.15 3.10 9.62
CA PHE A 66 0.41 2.59 8.47
C PHE A 66 1.32 2.29 7.30
N THR A 67 2.27 3.17 7.02
CA THR A 67 3.26 2.99 5.95
C THR A 67 4.12 1.77 6.22
N ASN A 68 4.56 1.59 7.46
CA ASN A 68 5.35 0.43 7.86
C ASN A 68 4.57 -0.88 7.71
N SER A 69 3.28 -0.87 8.00
CA SER A 69 2.42 -2.05 7.79
C SER A 69 2.38 -2.46 6.33
N ILE A 70 2.20 -1.51 5.42
CA ILE A 70 2.16 -1.76 3.97
C ILE A 70 3.51 -2.24 3.47
N GLU A 71 4.60 -1.59 3.90
CA GLU A 71 5.96 -1.98 3.52
C GLU A 71 6.28 -3.40 3.97
N ASN A 72 5.91 -3.75 5.19
CA ASN A 72 6.08 -5.10 5.72
C ASN A 72 5.28 -6.13 4.92
N TYR A 73 4.04 -5.79 4.56
CA TYR A 73 3.21 -6.64 3.72
C TYR A 73 3.85 -6.88 2.35
N PHE A 74 4.29 -5.83 1.66
CA PHE A 74 4.93 -5.96 0.35
C PHE A 74 6.25 -6.71 0.42
N SER A 75 7.02 -6.51 1.48
CA SER A 75 8.26 -7.27 1.71
C SER A 75 7.99 -8.76 1.82
N MET A 76 6.98 -9.13 2.60
CA MET A 76 6.55 -10.52 2.73
C MET A 76 6.07 -11.09 1.40
N LEU A 77 5.23 -10.35 0.68
CA LEU A 77 4.68 -10.78 -0.60
C LEU A 77 5.80 -11.00 -1.63
N LYS A 78 6.70 -10.05 -1.76
CA LYS A 78 7.87 -10.17 -2.65
C LYS A 78 8.72 -11.38 -2.31
N SER A 79 9.00 -11.60 -1.03
CA SER A 79 9.79 -12.75 -0.57
C SER A 79 9.16 -14.08 -0.98
N ARG A 80 7.84 -14.17 -0.91
CA ARG A 80 7.12 -15.38 -1.32
C ARG A 80 7.11 -15.55 -2.85
N LEU A 81 6.94 -14.45 -3.58
CA LEU A 81 6.92 -14.48 -5.05
C LEU A 81 8.29 -14.81 -5.65
N GLN A 82 9.38 -14.37 -5.03
CA GLN A 82 10.74 -14.66 -5.51
C GLN A 82 11.09 -16.14 -5.50
N LYS A 83 10.37 -16.94 -4.74
CA LYS A 83 10.54 -18.40 -4.72
C LYS A 83 9.82 -19.11 -5.85
N LEU A 84 9.04 -18.39 -6.63
CA LEU A 84 8.25 -18.92 -7.71
C LEU A 84 8.78 -18.43 -9.05
N ASP A 85 8.63 -19.24 -10.08
CA ASP A 85 8.96 -18.86 -11.44
C ASP A 85 7.82 -18.01 -12.02
N GLY A 86 8.11 -16.77 -12.38
CA GLY A 86 7.11 -15.82 -12.84
C GLY A 86 7.61 -14.93 -13.97
N LEU A 87 8.20 -15.51 -14.99
CA LEU A 87 8.84 -14.78 -16.10
C LEU A 87 7.86 -14.03 -17.00
N THR A 88 6.62 -14.47 -17.10
CA THR A 88 5.59 -13.82 -17.91
C THR A 88 4.60 -13.07 -17.03
N HIS A 89 3.92 -12.06 -17.61
CA HIS A 89 2.87 -11.33 -16.91
C HIS A 89 1.74 -12.26 -16.43
N THR A 90 1.29 -13.18 -17.29
CA THR A 90 0.24 -14.15 -16.92
C THR A 90 0.67 -15.03 -15.77
N LYS A 91 1.89 -15.55 -15.81
CA LYS A 91 2.44 -16.40 -14.75
C LYS A 91 2.62 -15.63 -13.44
N LEU A 92 3.09 -14.40 -13.51
CA LEU A 92 3.21 -13.53 -12.34
C LEU A 92 1.84 -13.25 -11.70
N LYS A 93 0.83 -12.98 -12.51
CA LYS A 93 -0.54 -12.75 -12.04
C LYS A 93 -1.10 -13.97 -11.30
N GLU A 94 -0.94 -15.16 -11.89
CA GLU A 94 -1.33 -16.42 -11.25
C GLU A 94 -0.59 -16.64 -9.92
N ASN A 95 0.70 -16.40 -9.90
CA ASN A 95 1.54 -16.54 -8.70
C ASN A 95 1.11 -15.58 -7.59
N ILE A 96 0.82 -14.33 -7.92
CA ILE A 96 0.33 -13.33 -6.96
C ILE A 96 -0.99 -13.80 -6.35
N GLU A 97 -1.95 -14.18 -7.17
CA GLU A 97 -3.25 -14.66 -6.72
C GLU A 97 -3.12 -15.89 -5.80
N ASN A 98 -2.30 -16.85 -6.19
CA ASN A 98 -2.03 -18.04 -5.41
C ASN A 98 -1.36 -17.73 -4.06
N VAL A 99 -0.35 -16.87 -4.05
CA VAL A 99 0.33 -16.47 -2.82
C VAL A 99 -0.61 -15.72 -1.89
N ILE A 100 -1.37 -14.76 -2.40
CA ILE A 100 -2.32 -13.98 -1.60
C ILE A 100 -3.39 -14.87 -0.99
N SER A 101 -3.93 -15.82 -1.75
CA SER A 101 -4.97 -16.73 -1.26
C SER A 101 -4.50 -17.62 -0.09
N LYS A 102 -3.21 -17.88 -0.01
CA LYS A 102 -2.60 -18.69 1.05
C LYS A 102 -2.16 -17.92 2.29
N ILE A 103 -2.26 -16.59 2.28
CA ILE A 103 -1.92 -15.76 3.45
C ILE A 103 -3.08 -15.83 4.45
N PRO A 104 -2.87 -16.36 5.67
CA PRO A 104 -3.93 -16.42 6.66
C PRO A 104 -4.29 -15.04 7.21
N LYS A 105 -5.54 -14.86 7.63
CA LYS A 105 -6.01 -13.59 8.21
C LYS A 105 -5.18 -13.13 9.40
N GLU A 106 -4.71 -14.06 10.20
CA GLU A 106 -3.85 -13.78 11.35
C GLU A 106 -2.55 -13.07 10.96
N LYS A 107 -2.00 -13.39 9.79
CA LYS A 107 -0.77 -12.75 9.29
C LYS A 107 -0.99 -11.26 9.05
N TYR A 108 -2.12 -10.88 8.49
CA TYR A 108 -2.48 -9.47 8.29
C TYR A 108 -2.58 -8.73 9.64
N LYS A 109 -3.26 -9.32 10.60
CA LYS A 109 -3.37 -8.78 11.95
C LYS A 109 -2.01 -8.59 12.60
N ASN A 110 -1.12 -9.56 12.47
CA ASN A 110 0.20 -9.53 13.06
C ASN A 110 1.09 -8.44 12.44
N ILE A 111 1.02 -8.26 11.13
CA ILE A 111 1.75 -7.18 10.45
C ILE A 111 1.28 -5.82 10.96
N PHE A 112 -0.02 -5.62 11.03
CA PHE A 112 -0.62 -4.36 11.49
C PHE A 112 -0.31 -4.10 12.96
N LYS A 113 -0.51 -5.10 13.81
CA LYS A 113 -0.19 -5.05 15.24
C LYS A 113 1.28 -4.75 15.49
N GLY A 114 2.17 -5.40 14.76
CA GLY A 114 3.61 -5.15 14.87
C GLY A 114 4.01 -3.72 14.55
N ALA A 115 3.37 -3.08 13.58
CA ALA A 115 3.60 -1.68 13.27
C ALA A 115 3.17 -0.73 14.39
N TYR A 116 2.05 -1.02 15.03
CA TYR A 116 1.55 -0.21 16.15
C TYR A 116 2.31 -0.44 17.46
N GLU A 117 2.80 -1.62 17.71
CA GLU A 117 3.50 -1.97 18.96
C GLU A 117 4.98 -1.54 18.98
N ARG A 118 5.49 -0.96 17.89
CA ARG A 118 6.90 -0.57 17.78
C ARG A 118 7.10 0.92 17.46
N PRO A 119 6.35 1.84 18.06
CA PRO A 119 6.46 3.26 17.71
C PRO A 119 7.87 3.80 17.94
N GLU A 120 8.52 3.44 19.03
CA GLU A 120 9.85 3.90 19.40
C GLU A 120 10.94 3.45 18.42
N LYS A 121 10.80 2.27 17.84
CA LYS A 121 11.73 1.75 16.84
C LYS A 121 11.66 2.50 15.53
N TYR A 122 10.56 3.18 15.28
CA TYR A 122 10.29 3.92 14.06
C TYR A 122 10.44 5.42 14.22
N ILE A 123 10.86 5.90 15.38
CA ILE A 123 11.34 7.26 15.56
C ILE A 123 12.87 7.21 15.48
N PRO A 124 13.46 7.11 14.29
CA PRO A 124 14.88 6.90 14.19
C PRO A 124 15.63 8.17 14.49
N LYS A 125 16.58 8.06 15.36
CA LYS A 125 17.55 9.13 15.65
C LYS A 125 18.26 9.63 14.37
N ASN A 126 18.36 8.76 13.38
CA ASN A 126 19.03 9.05 12.10
C ASN A 126 18.19 9.79 11.07
N LYS A 127 16.90 9.90 11.27
CA LYS A 127 16.00 10.63 10.38
C LYS A 127 16.41 12.07 10.15
N THR A 128 16.65 12.75 11.25
CA THR A 128 17.02 14.16 11.22
C THR A 128 18.33 14.37 10.47
N ARG A 129 19.27 13.45 10.59
CA ARG A 129 20.54 13.49 9.86
C ARG A 129 20.35 13.29 8.37
N LYS A 130 19.52 12.33 7.96
CA LYS A 130 19.22 12.09 6.54
C LYS A 130 18.53 13.29 5.90
N ILE A 131 17.57 13.86 6.59
CA ILE A 131 16.87 15.06 6.13
C ILE A 131 17.84 16.21 5.98
N LYS A 132 18.68 16.46 6.97
CA LYS A 132 19.69 17.52 6.93
C LYS A 132 20.68 17.34 5.78
N LYS A 133 21.12 16.12 5.51
CA LYS A 133 22.01 15.83 4.37
C LYS A 133 21.35 16.09 3.02
N ASN A 134 20.07 15.85 2.92
CA ASN A 134 19.34 16.07 1.67
C ASN A 134 19.07 17.55 1.39
N TYR A 135 19.16 18.41 2.40
CA TYR A 135 18.92 19.85 2.26
C TYR A 135 20.21 20.68 2.32
N LEU A 136 21.31 20.06 2.56
CA LEU A 136 22.64 20.66 2.55
C LEU A 136 23.37 20.33 1.25
#